data_ef493d4e92013416fed88304bdf6aa37
#
_entry.id   ef493d4e92013416fed88304bdf6aa37
#
_cell.length_a   1.000
_cell.length_b   1.000
_cell.length_c   1.000
_cell.angle_alpha   90.00
_cell.angle_beta   90.00
_cell.angle_gamma   90.00
#
_symmetry.space_group_name_H-M   'P 1'
#
loop_
_entity.id
_entity.type
_entity.pdbx_description
1 polymer ?
#
loop_
_entity_poly.entity_id
_entity_poly.type
_entity_poly.pdbx_seq_one_letter_code
_entity_poly.pdbx_strand_id
1 'polypeptide(L)'
;MRETRDVFHLAIPVHDLDEAVDFYVGKLGCHLARRYDDRITLDFFGDQLVCHLSGVEHIAVAPGLYPRHFGVTFRSREDFDRVLFLAVQRDVEFFATVGPRFKDAVEEHLTFVLRDPSNNLIEFKHYRDPRMMY
;
A
#
# COMPACT_ATOMS: atom_id res chain seq x y z
N MET A 1 -0.94 -0.70 24.89
CA MET A 1 -0.70 -1.78 23.92
C MET A 1 -2.04 -2.20 23.34
N ARG A 2 -2.15 -2.38 22.03
CA ARG A 2 -3.40 -2.80 21.40
C ARG A 2 -3.53 -4.33 21.42
N GLU A 3 -4.77 -4.80 21.37
CA GLU A 3 -5.04 -6.23 21.15
C GLU A 3 -4.74 -6.63 19.71
N THR A 4 -4.54 -7.92 19.46
CA THR A 4 -4.24 -8.45 18.12
C THR A 4 -5.38 -8.26 17.11
N ARG A 5 -6.61 -8.07 17.60
CA ARG A 5 -7.81 -7.82 16.76
C ARG A 5 -8.06 -6.35 16.46
N ASP A 6 -7.35 -5.45 17.15
CA ASP A 6 -7.40 -4.03 16.82
C ASP A 6 -6.73 -3.78 15.48
N VAL A 7 -7.31 -2.89 14.67
CA VAL A 7 -6.77 -2.56 13.37
C VAL A 7 -6.21 -1.13 13.36
N PHE A 8 -5.13 -0.94 12.62
CA PHE A 8 -4.62 0.39 12.31
C PHE A 8 -5.58 1.06 11.32
N HIS A 9 -5.77 2.36 11.46
CA HIS A 9 -6.64 3.15 10.59
C HIS A 9 -5.84 4.24 9.89
N LEU A 10 -5.98 4.31 8.55
CA LEU A 10 -5.40 5.36 7.72
C LEU A 10 -6.45 5.91 6.76
N ALA A 11 -6.49 7.22 6.58
CA ALA A 11 -7.30 7.88 5.57
C ALA A 11 -6.41 8.52 4.49
N ILE A 12 -6.79 8.35 3.23
CA ILE A 12 -6.07 8.91 2.07
C ILE A 12 -7.04 9.61 1.11
N PRO A 13 -6.58 10.63 0.39
CA PRO A 13 -7.38 11.27 -0.65
C PRO A 13 -7.36 10.45 -1.94
N VAL A 14 -8.49 10.37 -2.64
CA VAL A 14 -8.60 9.83 -3.99
C VAL A 14 -9.48 10.74 -4.84
N HIS A 15 -9.20 10.86 -6.12
CA HIS A 15 -9.99 11.72 -7.00
C HIS A 15 -11.19 11.00 -7.64
N ASP A 16 -11.23 9.67 -7.58
CA ASP A 16 -12.30 8.83 -8.13
C ASP A 16 -12.42 7.54 -7.33
N LEU A 17 -13.63 7.25 -6.84
CA LEU A 17 -13.88 6.06 -6.02
C LEU A 17 -13.89 4.77 -6.83
N ASP A 18 -14.34 4.80 -8.11
CA ASP A 18 -14.36 3.61 -8.96
C ASP A 18 -12.93 3.20 -9.34
N GLU A 19 -12.07 4.15 -9.66
CA GLU A 19 -10.66 3.88 -9.90
C GLU A 19 -9.96 3.34 -8.64
N ALA A 20 -10.30 3.87 -7.46
CA ALA A 20 -9.76 3.36 -6.21
C ALA A 20 -10.20 1.92 -5.95
N VAL A 21 -11.47 1.57 -6.19
CA VAL A 21 -11.96 0.19 -6.10
C VAL A 21 -11.24 -0.71 -7.09
N ASP A 22 -11.11 -0.31 -8.35
CA ASP A 22 -10.40 -1.09 -9.36
C ASP A 22 -8.95 -1.38 -8.94
N PHE A 23 -8.26 -0.39 -8.41
CA PHE A 23 -6.88 -0.53 -7.96
C PHE A 23 -6.76 -1.42 -6.71
N TYR A 24 -7.39 -1.02 -5.61
CA TYR A 24 -7.21 -1.69 -4.32
C TYR A 24 -7.88 -3.06 -4.26
N VAL A 25 -9.09 -3.18 -4.79
CA VAL A 25 -9.83 -4.44 -4.80
C VAL A 25 -9.48 -5.27 -6.04
N GLY A 26 -9.59 -4.68 -7.22
CA GLY A 26 -9.38 -5.39 -8.48
C GLY A 26 -7.94 -5.83 -8.70
N LYS A 27 -6.97 -4.96 -8.44
CA LYS A 27 -5.55 -5.22 -8.73
C LYS A 27 -4.77 -5.74 -7.51
N LEU A 28 -4.95 -5.17 -6.34
CA LEU A 28 -4.22 -5.59 -5.13
C LEU A 28 -4.91 -6.72 -4.35
N GLY A 29 -6.19 -6.97 -4.59
CA GLY A 29 -6.93 -8.05 -3.93
C GLY A 29 -7.39 -7.70 -2.50
N CYS A 30 -7.44 -6.41 -2.14
CA CYS A 30 -8.03 -5.96 -0.89
C CYS A 30 -9.54 -6.21 -0.87
N HIS A 31 -10.14 -6.27 0.31
CA HIS A 31 -11.58 -6.45 0.44
C HIS A 31 -12.29 -5.10 0.60
N LEU A 32 -13.34 -4.87 -0.20
CA LEU A 32 -14.22 -3.71 -0.04
C LEU A 32 -15.18 -3.98 1.12
N ALA A 33 -14.98 -3.30 2.25
CA ALA A 33 -15.81 -3.46 3.43
C ALA A 33 -17.11 -2.65 3.36
N ARG A 34 -17.00 -1.37 2.96
CA ARG A 34 -18.16 -0.46 2.82
C ARG A 34 -17.90 0.56 1.73
N ARG A 35 -19.00 1.02 1.11
CA ARG A 35 -18.96 2.12 0.15
C ARG A 35 -20.06 3.13 0.46
N TYR A 36 -19.68 4.40 0.41
CA TYR A 36 -20.57 5.57 0.50
C TYR A 36 -20.36 6.47 -0.73
N ASP A 37 -21.14 7.53 -0.84
CA ASP A 37 -21.02 8.46 -1.99
C ASP A 37 -19.70 9.24 -1.98
N ASP A 38 -19.11 9.44 -0.79
CA ASP A 38 -17.93 10.26 -0.58
C ASP A 38 -16.68 9.48 -0.17
N ARG A 39 -16.77 8.17 0.06
CA ARG A 39 -15.64 7.35 0.50
C ARG A 39 -15.88 5.86 0.35
N ILE A 40 -14.78 5.11 0.36
CA ILE A 40 -14.78 3.65 0.52
C ILE A 40 -13.94 3.27 1.72
N THR A 41 -14.31 2.18 2.39
CA THR A 41 -13.55 1.56 3.47
C THR A 41 -13.09 0.19 3.02
N LEU A 42 -11.80 -0.06 3.15
CA LEU A 42 -11.15 -1.28 2.69
C LEU A 42 -10.52 -2.03 3.88
N ASP A 43 -10.58 -3.35 3.82
CA ASP A 43 -9.63 -4.21 4.54
C ASP A 43 -8.34 -4.24 3.71
N PHE A 44 -7.33 -3.51 4.16
CA PHE A 44 -6.03 -3.40 3.53
C PHE A 44 -5.03 -4.26 4.27
N PHE A 45 -4.94 -5.53 3.86
CA PHE A 45 -4.04 -6.52 4.48
C PHE A 45 -4.23 -6.66 5.99
N GLY A 46 -5.47 -6.56 6.46
CA GLY A 46 -5.83 -6.68 7.88
C GLY A 46 -5.96 -5.36 8.64
N ASP A 47 -5.61 -4.24 8.02
CA ASP A 47 -5.81 -2.90 8.59
C ASP A 47 -6.89 -2.12 7.84
N GLN A 48 -7.40 -1.04 8.43
CA GLN A 48 -8.45 -0.23 7.83
C GLN A 48 -7.88 0.91 7.00
N LEU A 49 -8.15 0.91 5.70
CA LEU A 49 -7.84 2.02 4.81
C LEU A 49 -9.14 2.67 4.34
N VAL A 50 -9.24 3.99 4.50
CA VAL A 50 -10.38 4.77 4.03
C VAL A 50 -9.92 5.70 2.91
N CYS A 51 -10.49 5.54 1.71
CA CYS A 51 -10.24 6.42 0.58
C CYS A 51 -11.36 7.46 0.53
N HIS A 52 -11.02 8.73 0.78
CA HIS A 52 -11.96 9.86 0.71
C HIS A 52 -11.92 10.52 -0.66
N LEU A 53 -13.09 10.65 -1.29
CA LEU A 53 -13.24 11.43 -2.51
C LEU A 53 -12.83 12.88 -2.22
N SER A 54 -11.84 13.37 -2.95
CA SER A 54 -11.16 14.63 -2.66
C SER A 54 -10.97 15.47 -3.91
N GLY A 55 -10.98 16.80 -3.75
CA GLY A 55 -10.62 17.72 -4.81
C GLY A 55 -9.13 17.64 -5.17
N VAL A 56 -8.81 18.20 -6.34
CA VAL A 56 -7.44 18.18 -6.90
C VAL A 56 -6.39 18.80 -5.97
N GLU A 57 -6.81 19.73 -5.09
CA GLU A 57 -5.92 20.38 -4.13
C GLU A 57 -5.34 19.42 -3.08
N HIS A 58 -5.96 18.26 -2.90
CA HIS A 58 -5.51 17.21 -1.99
C HIS A 58 -4.73 16.08 -2.68
N ILE A 59 -4.72 16.08 -4.00
CA ILE A 59 -4.04 15.05 -4.80
C ILE A 59 -2.63 15.50 -5.15
N ALA A 60 -1.63 14.70 -4.84
CA ALA A 60 -0.25 15.02 -5.18
C ALA A 60 -0.05 15.06 -6.69
N VAL A 61 0.56 16.12 -7.22
CA VAL A 61 0.84 16.27 -8.66
C VAL A 61 2.08 15.48 -9.06
N ALA A 62 3.12 15.54 -8.22
CA ALA A 62 4.39 14.83 -8.43
C ALA A 62 4.78 14.16 -7.11
N PRO A 63 4.26 12.95 -6.82
CA PRO A 63 4.51 12.31 -5.56
C PRO A 63 5.97 11.91 -5.42
N GLY A 64 6.54 12.15 -4.24
CA GLY A 64 7.84 11.65 -3.83
C GLY A 64 7.68 10.63 -2.71
N LEU A 65 8.61 9.68 -2.64
CA LEU A 65 8.58 8.65 -1.61
C LEU A 65 8.67 9.27 -0.19
N TYR A 66 9.39 10.36 -0.07
CA TYR A 66 9.53 11.08 1.19
C TYR A 66 8.94 12.49 1.10
N PRO A 67 8.29 12.96 2.15
CA PRO A 67 8.10 12.32 3.47
C PRO A 67 6.85 11.44 3.58
N ARG A 68 6.10 11.23 2.49
CA ARG A 68 4.76 10.62 2.57
C ARG A 68 4.61 9.39 1.67
N HIS A 69 4.45 8.25 2.32
CA HIS A 69 3.98 7.00 1.74
C HIS A 69 3.41 6.11 2.86
N PHE A 70 2.77 5.03 2.50
CA PHE A 70 2.29 4.02 3.43
C PHE A 70 2.43 2.63 2.81
N GLY A 71 2.19 1.60 3.57
CA GLY A 71 2.28 0.24 3.05
C GLY A 71 2.33 -0.84 4.10
N VAL A 72 2.85 -1.99 3.71
CA VAL A 72 2.92 -3.17 4.57
C VAL A 72 4.33 -3.73 4.58
N THR A 73 4.82 -4.04 5.78
CA THR A 73 6.02 -4.84 5.95
C THR A 73 5.60 -6.26 6.27
N PHE A 74 5.76 -7.17 5.31
CA PHE A 74 5.39 -8.57 5.45
C PHE A 74 6.44 -9.34 6.26
N ARG A 75 5.99 -10.15 7.21
CA ARG A 75 6.86 -11.12 7.90
C ARG A 75 7.19 -12.30 7.00
N SER A 76 6.21 -12.72 6.19
CA SER A 76 6.35 -13.82 5.24
C SER A 76 6.89 -13.33 3.90
N ARG A 77 7.95 -13.97 3.41
CA ARG A 77 8.46 -13.74 2.05
C ARG A 77 7.42 -14.14 1.00
N GLU A 78 6.66 -15.19 1.27
CA GLU A 78 5.61 -15.66 0.36
C GLU A 78 4.51 -14.61 0.17
N ASP A 79 4.08 -13.94 1.24
CA ASP A 79 3.06 -12.88 1.15
C ASP A 79 3.59 -11.67 0.37
N PHE A 80 4.84 -11.28 0.59
CA PHE A 80 5.50 -10.24 -0.19
C PHE A 80 5.54 -10.61 -1.69
N ASP A 81 6.00 -11.82 -2.01
CA ASP A 81 6.12 -12.29 -3.39
C ASP A 81 4.74 -12.39 -4.06
N ARG A 82 3.68 -12.75 -3.32
CA ARG A 82 2.31 -12.82 -3.84
C ARG A 82 1.81 -11.44 -4.29
N VAL A 83 2.00 -10.40 -3.48
CA VAL A 83 1.57 -9.05 -3.85
C VAL A 83 2.38 -8.54 -5.04
N LEU A 84 3.68 -8.79 -5.06
CA LEU A 84 4.54 -8.44 -6.20
C LEU A 84 4.06 -9.13 -7.49
N PHE A 85 3.76 -10.42 -7.42
CA PHE A 85 3.25 -11.19 -8.55
C PHE A 85 1.92 -10.62 -9.08
N LEU A 86 0.97 -10.32 -8.20
CA LEU A 86 -0.31 -9.73 -8.59
C LEU A 86 -0.12 -8.35 -9.23
N ALA A 87 0.76 -7.52 -8.68
CA ALA A 87 1.04 -6.20 -9.24
C ALA A 87 1.60 -6.29 -10.66
N VAL A 88 2.53 -7.21 -10.91
CA VAL A 88 3.09 -7.44 -12.25
C VAL A 88 2.03 -8.00 -13.20
N GLN A 89 1.29 -9.02 -12.79
CA GLN A 89 0.28 -9.67 -13.64
C GLN A 89 -0.88 -8.75 -14.04
N ARG A 90 -1.21 -7.79 -13.19
CA ARG A 90 -2.33 -6.88 -13.38
C ARG A 90 -1.91 -5.50 -13.85
N ASP A 91 -0.70 -5.37 -14.37
CA ASP A 91 -0.14 -4.12 -14.92
C ASP A 91 -0.30 -2.93 -13.98
N VAL A 92 -0.01 -3.14 -12.69
CA VAL A 92 0.01 -2.04 -11.71
C VAL A 92 1.22 -1.16 -11.99
N GLU A 93 1.06 0.14 -11.89
CA GLU A 93 2.15 1.09 -12.07
C GLU A 93 3.12 1.04 -10.90
N PHE A 94 4.39 0.75 -11.19
CA PHE A 94 5.47 0.80 -10.21
C PHE A 94 6.07 2.20 -10.19
N PHE A 95 6.09 2.81 -9.01
CA PHE A 95 6.89 4.01 -8.74
C PHE A 95 8.37 3.64 -8.58
N ALA A 96 8.64 2.53 -7.90
CA ALA A 96 9.96 1.93 -7.80
C ALA A 96 9.84 0.41 -7.91
N THR A 97 10.64 -0.18 -8.79
CA THR A 97 10.67 -1.63 -9.00
C THR A 97 11.31 -2.35 -7.82
N VAL A 98 11.07 -3.66 -7.71
CA VAL A 98 11.61 -4.46 -6.62
C VAL A 98 13.13 -4.45 -6.59
N GLY A 99 13.68 -4.27 -5.40
CA GLY A 99 15.12 -4.30 -5.18
C GLY A 99 15.47 -4.29 -3.70
N PRO A 100 16.75 -4.58 -3.38
CA PRO A 100 17.24 -4.54 -2.02
C PRO A 100 17.52 -3.10 -1.57
N ARG A 101 17.30 -2.86 -0.27
CA ARG A 101 17.77 -1.67 0.46
C ARG A 101 18.74 -2.12 1.53
N PHE A 102 19.75 -1.32 1.80
CA PHE A 102 20.80 -1.59 2.79
C PHE A 102 21.45 -2.98 2.59
N LYS A 103 21.79 -3.28 1.34
CA LYS A 103 22.38 -4.56 0.96
C LYS A 103 23.60 -4.88 1.83
N ASP A 104 23.69 -6.12 2.30
CA ASP A 104 24.72 -6.66 3.16
C ASP A 104 24.77 -6.06 4.59
N ALA A 105 23.88 -5.13 4.93
CA ALA A 105 23.68 -4.64 6.29
C ALA A 105 22.65 -5.49 7.06
N VAL A 106 22.58 -5.32 8.38
CA VAL A 106 21.65 -6.07 9.22
C VAL A 106 20.20 -5.72 8.90
N GLU A 107 19.93 -4.47 8.52
CA GLU A 107 18.62 -3.94 8.14
C GLU A 107 18.25 -4.19 6.67
N GLU A 108 19.00 -5.05 5.95
CA GLU A 108 18.70 -5.38 4.57
C GLU A 108 17.26 -5.86 4.40
N HIS A 109 16.55 -5.29 3.44
CA HIS A 109 15.19 -5.68 3.09
C HIS A 109 14.94 -5.54 1.60
N LEU A 110 13.97 -6.29 1.09
CA LEU A 110 13.41 -6.09 -0.23
C LEU A 110 12.28 -5.08 -0.14
N THR A 111 12.16 -4.24 -1.16
CA THR A 111 11.09 -3.26 -1.27
C THR A 111 10.68 -3.04 -2.72
N PHE A 112 9.41 -2.69 -2.92
CA PHE A 112 8.90 -2.08 -4.14
C PHE A 112 7.82 -1.08 -3.77
N VAL A 113 7.59 -0.10 -4.65
CA VAL A 113 6.61 0.95 -4.43
C VAL A 113 5.66 1.01 -5.62
N LEU A 114 4.37 0.95 -5.33
CA LEU A 114 3.30 1.13 -6.31
C LEU A 114 2.74 2.55 -6.24
N ARG A 115 2.15 2.99 -7.34
CA ARG A 115 1.41 4.25 -7.40
C ARG A 115 -0.06 3.95 -7.71
N ASP A 116 -0.97 4.45 -6.86
CA ASP A 116 -2.40 4.37 -7.15
C ASP A 116 -2.83 5.44 -8.17
N PRO A 117 -4.07 5.38 -8.71
CA PRO A 117 -4.55 6.36 -9.68
C PRO A 117 -4.62 7.79 -9.17
N SER A 118 -4.58 8.00 -7.87
CA SER A 118 -4.61 9.31 -7.21
C SER A 118 -3.24 9.76 -6.69
N ASN A 119 -2.15 9.14 -7.19
CA ASN A 119 -0.77 9.44 -6.81
C ASN A 119 -0.42 9.16 -5.33
N ASN A 120 -1.18 8.32 -4.64
CA ASN A 120 -0.72 7.78 -3.38
C ASN A 120 0.36 6.73 -3.64
N LEU A 121 1.42 6.74 -2.84
CA LEU A 121 2.52 5.78 -2.94
C LEU A 121 2.39 4.71 -1.87
N ILE A 122 2.42 3.45 -2.29
CA ILE A 122 2.27 2.29 -1.42
C ILE A 122 3.56 1.46 -1.48
N GLU A 123 4.27 1.37 -0.36
CA GLU A 123 5.51 0.60 -0.25
C GLU A 123 5.25 -0.75 0.40
N PHE A 124 5.78 -1.80 -0.20
CA PHE A 124 5.76 -3.15 0.36
C PHE A 124 7.19 -3.58 0.66
N LYS A 125 7.39 -4.16 1.85
CA LYS A 125 8.72 -4.56 2.35
C LYS A 125 8.71 -5.97 2.90
N HIS A 126 9.89 -6.60 2.83
CA HIS A 126 10.20 -7.82 3.55
C HIS A 126 11.65 -7.78 4.04
N TYR A 127 11.85 -7.82 5.35
CA TYR A 127 13.18 -7.82 5.95
C TYR A 127 13.79 -9.22 5.98
N ARG A 128 15.07 -9.32 5.62
CA ARG A 128 15.84 -10.54 5.76
C ARG A 128 15.88 -11.00 7.23
N ASP A 129 16.10 -10.06 8.14
CA ASP A 129 16.02 -10.28 9.59
C ASP A 129 14.75 -9.62 10.13
N PRO A 130 13.73 -10.42 10.54
CA PRO A 130 12.46 -9.85 11.02
C PRO A 130 12.58 -9.00 12.28
N ARG A 131 13.69 -9.07 13.01
CA ARG A 131 13.94 -8.19 14.16
C ARG A 131 14.16 -6.73 13.73
N MET A 132 14.51 -6.52 12.47
CA MET A 132 14.77 -5.18 11.92
C MET A 132 13.52 -4.48 11.37
N MET A 133 12.33 -5.04 11.62
CA MET A 133 11.07 -4.40 11.26
C MET A 133 10.75 -3.18 12.13
N TYR A 134 11.41 -3.04 13.27
CA TYR A 134 11.21 -1.96 14.25
C TYR A 134 12.51 -1.27 14.58
#